data_f66ac4e9f707b00d7d6a91f380045a32
#
_entry.id   f66ac4e9f707b00d7d6a91f380045a32
#
_cell.length_a   1.000
_cell.length_b   1.000
_cell.length_c   1.000
_cell.angle_alpha   90.00
_cell.angle_beta   90.00
_cell.angle_gamma   90.00
#
_symmetry.space_group_name_H-M   'P 1'
#
loop_
_entity.id
_entity.type
_entity.pdbx_description
1 polymer ?
#
loop_
_entity_poly.entity_id
_entity_poly.type
_entity_poly.pdbx_seq_one_letter_code
_entity_poly.pdbx_strand_id
1 'polypeptide(L)'
;MESLQKNTLNDIYKKISPVVPEIEWKVHAPLIEKINKLKKDKNAVILAHNYQTPEIYHGVADISADSLALAIEAAKTSANIIVLCGVHFMAETAKLMNPQKKVLIPDMNAGCSLASSITAEDVRMLKEKYPSVPVVSYVNTSAEVKAESDICCTSANAIKVVESLGVDKVIFLPDYYLANYVQKNTKVKIISWQGTCIVHEKFTGKEVEDIRKENPGIKVIAHPECPPDVISASDFAGSTSTMVRYVKENQPKKVLLVTECTMSDNVQVENPNVQFIKPCNLC
;
A
#
# COMPACT_ATOMS: atom_id res chain seq x y z
N MET A 1 -24.63 -15.77 -0.57
CA MET A 1 -24.71 -14.73 0.47
C MET A 1 -24.28 -15.40 1.77
N GLU A 2 -22.96 -15.46 2.01
CA GLU A 2 -22.43 -15.91 3.30
C GLU A 2 -22.76 -14.86 4.34
N SER A 3 -23.32 -15.32 5.46
CA SER A 3 -23.66 -14.51 6.61
C SER A 3 -22.40 -13.81 7.12
N LEU A 4 -22.28 -12.50 6.92
CA LEU A 4 -21.35 -11.67 7.67
C LEU A 4 -21.69 -11.84 9.16
N GLN A 5 -20.99 -12.76 9.82
CA GLN A 5 -21.02 -12.87 11.27
C GLN A 5 -20.67 -11.51 11.85
N LYS A 6 -21.56 -10.97 12.69
CA LYS A 6 -21.30 -9.75 13.45
C LYS A 6 -20.12 -10.04 14.38
N ASN A 7 -18.91 -9.62 14.02
CA ASN A 7 -17.82 -9.60 14.98
C ASN A 7 -18.21 -8.70 16.14
N THR A 8 -18.29 -9.25 17.33
CA THR A 8 -18.48 -8.45 18.54
C THR A 8 -17.20 -7.69 18.86
N LEU A 9 -17.28 -6.65 19.68
CA LEU A 9 -16.08 -5.95 20.17
C LEU A 9 -15.09 -6.93 20.83
N ASN A 10 -15.60 -7.95 21.51
CA ASN A 10 -14.78 -8.97 22.14
C ASN A 10 -14.04 -9.84 21.10
N ASP A 11 -14.69 -10.18 19.99
CA ASP A 11 -14.05 -10.96 18.92
C ASP A 11 -12.95 -10.16 18.24
N ILE A 12 -13.21 -8.86 18.00
CA ILE A 12 -12.21 -7.94 17.44
C ILE A 12 -11.00 -7.85 18.39
N TYR A 13 -11.24 -7.56 19.67
CA TYR A 13 -10.15 -7.45 20.64
C TYR A 13 -9.36 -8.75 20.80
N LYS A 14 -10.04 -9.89 20.89
CA LYS A 14 -9.37 -11.20 20.94
C LYS A 14 -8.42 -11.41 19.75
N LYS A 15 -8.80 -10.90 18.58
CA LYS A 15 -7.97 -10.98 17.36
C LYS A 15 -6.74 -10.08 17.45
N ILE A 16 -6.90 -8.82 17.85
CA ILE A 16 -5.83 -7.80 17.80
C ILE A 16 -5.04 -7.64 19.10
N SER A 17 -5.45 -8.27 20.19
CA SER A 17 -4.80 -8.20 21.51
C SER A 17 -3.28 -8.53 21.53
N PRO A 18 -2.72 -9.35 20.59
CA PRO A 18 -1.28 -9.54 20.53
C PRO A 18 -0.49 -8.28 20.12
N VAL A 19 -1.13 -7.29 19.48
CA VAL A 19 -0.49 -6.08 18.95
C VAL A 19 -1.11 -4.78 19.47
N VAL A 20 -2.29 -4.84 20.09
CA VAL A 20 -3.00 -3.69 20.68
C VAL A 20 -3.17 -3.89 22.19
N PRO A 21 -2.48 -3.11 23.03
CA PRO A 21 -2.60 -3.21 24.49
C PRO A 21 -4.03 -2.91 24.97
N GLU A 22 -4.44 -3.53 26.09
CA GLU A 22 -5.78 -3.34 26.65
C GLU A 22 -6.13 -1.89 26.96
N ILE A 23 -5.14 -1.10 27.38
CA ILE A 23 -5.34 0.32 27.71
C ILE A 23 -5.74 1.12 26.45
N GLU A 24 -5.11 0.84 25.31
CA GLU A 24 -5.44 1.46 24.02
C GLU A 24 -6.80 0.97 23.51
N TRP A 25 -7.05 -0.34 23.63
CA TRP A 25 -8.34 -0.92 23.24
C TRP A 25 -9.53 -0.26 23.96
N LYS A 26 -9.41 0.02 25.27
CA LYS A 26 -10.46 0.68 26.02
C LYS A 26 -10.83 2.07 25.49
N VAL A 27 -9.88 2.75 24.86
CA VAL A 27 -10.11 4.04 24.20
C VAL A 27 -10.77 3.86 22.84
N HIS A 28 -10.32 2.87 22.06
CA HIS A 28 -10.78 2.65 20.68
C HIS A 28 -12.12 1.91 20.59
N ALA A 29 -12.40 0.97 21.47
CA ALA A 29 -13.59 0.12 21.40
C ALA A 29 -14.93 0.90 21.27
N PRO A 30 -15.19 1.96 22.05
CA PRO A 30 -16.42 2.75 21.90
C PRO A 30 -16.52 3.47 20.55
N LEU A 31 -15.39 3.88 19.98
CA LEU A 31 -15.33 4.52 18.66
C LEU A 31 -15.59 3.50 17.55
N ILE A 32 -14.97 2.32 17.64
CA ILE A 32 -15.17 1.20 16.70
C ILE A 32 -16.66 0.81 16.66
N GLU A 33 -17.31 0.67 17.80
CA GLU A 33 -18.75 0.37 17.88
C GLU A 33 -19.58 1.44 17.18
N LYS A 34 -19.31 2.70 17.46
CA LYS A 34 -20.01 3.86 16.88
C LYS A 34 -19.85 3.92 15.36
N ILE A 35 -18.60 3.72 14.88
CA ILE A 35 -18.28 3.70 13.44
C ILE A 35 -18.99 2.55 12.75
N ASN A 36 -18.93 1.33 13.31
CA ASN A 36 -19.58 0.16 12.74
C ASN A 36 -21.12 0.27 12.70
N LYS A 37 -21.72 0.98 13.66
CA LYS A 37 -23.15 1.33 13.61
C LYS A 37 -23.42 2.34 12.51
N LEU A 38 -22.69 3.46 12.49
CA LEU A 38 -22.88 4.54 11.54
C LEU A 38 -22.68 4.08 10.08
N LYS A 39 -21.70 3.23 9.84
CA LYS A 39 -21.44 2.61 8.55
C LYS A 39 -22.67 1.88 8.00
N LYS A 40 -23.35 1.11 8.83
CA LYS A 40 -24.60 0.40 8.47
C LYS A 40 -25.73 1.37 8.22
N ASP A 41 -25.95 2.32 9.15
CA ASP A 41 -27.04 3.30 9.07
C ASP A 41 -26.93 4.18 7.80
N LYS A 42 -25.71 4.41 7.30
CA LYS A 42 -25.42 5.24 6.12
C LYS A 42 -25.25 4.45 4.82
N ASN A 43 -25.37 3.13 4.82
CA ASN A 43 -25.03 2.30 3.68
C ASN A 43 -23.63 2.66 3.13
N ALA A 44 -22.63 2.66 4.00
CA ALA A 44 -21.25 2.99 3.69
C ALA A 44 -20.36 1.76 3.78
N VAL A 45 -19.32 1.71 2.95
CA VAL A 45 -18.23 0.74 3.01
C VAL A 45 -16.94 1.45 3.44
N ILE A 46 -16.17 0.83 4.32
CA ILE A 46 -14.86 1.32 4.74
C ILE A 46 -13.78 0.43 4.10
N LEU A 47 -12.93 1.06 3.29
CA LEU A 47 -11.78 0.45 2.64
C LEU A 47 -10.50 0.94 3.35
N ALA A 48 -9.65 0.03 3.82
CA ALA A 48 -8.44 0.38 4.55
C ALA A 48 -7.19 -0.14 3.83
N HIS A 49 -6.19 0.73 3.69
CA HIS A 49 -4.89 0.32 3.16
C HIS A 49 -4.14 -0.55 4.17
N ASN A 50 -3.23 -1.40 3.70
CA ASN A 50 -2.43 -2.32 4.52
C ASN A 50 -1.59 -1.63 5.61
N TYR A 51 -1.34 -0.31 5.48
CA TYR A 51 -0.58 0.50 6.45
C TYR A 51 -1.46 1.14 7.53
N GLN A 52 -2.75 0.86 7.56
CA GLN A 52 -3.61 1.36 8.65
C GLN A 52 -3.34 0.57 9.94
N THR A 53 -3.55 1.26 11.09
CA THR A 53 -3.39 0.61 12.39
C THR A 53 -4.35 -0.57 12.57
N PRO A 54 -4.01 -1.56 13.43
CA PRO A 54 -4.83 -2.76 13.62
C PRO A 54 -6.28 -2.46 14.01
N GLU A 55 -6.54 -1.39 14.76
CA GLU A 55 -7.88 -0.98 15.16
C GLU A 55 -8.74 -0.54 13.96
N ILE A 56 -8.12 0.09 12.96
CA ILE A 56 -8.80 0.45 11.72
C ILE A 56 -8.91 -0.78 10.81
N TYR A 57 -7.79 -1.45 10.59
CA TYR A 57 -7.66 -2.58 9.66
C TYR A 57 -8.58 -3.75 10.02
N HIS A 58 -8.63 -4.12 11.30
CA HIS A 58 -9.43 -5.24 11.79
C HIS A 58 -10.74 -4.83 12.48
N GLY A 59 -10.83 -3.57 12.95
CA GLY A 59 -11.94 -3.11 13.77
C GLY A 59 -13.09 -2.47 12.99
N VAL A 60 -12.79 -1.66 11.99
CA VAL A 60 -13.83 -0.89 11.26
C VAL A 60 -13.85 -1.15 9.76
N ALA A 61 -12.73 -1.55 9.14
CA ALA A 61 -12.67 -1.80 7.71
C ALA A 61 -13.55 -3.00 7.31
N ASP A 62 -14.22 -2.87 6.16
CA ASP A 62 -14.92 -3.98 5.52
C ASP A 62 -13.96 -4.77 4.62
N ILE A 63 -13.02 -4.05 4.00
CA ILE A 63 -12.01 -4.61 3.12
C ILE A 63 -10.68 -3.92 3.43
N SER A 64 -9.65 -4.72 3.62
CA SER A 64 -8.28 -4.25 3.83
C SER A 64 -7.37 -4.87 2.78
N ALA A 65 -6.60 -4.04 2.06
CA ALA A 65 -5.77 -4.50 0.95
C ALA A 65 -4.73 -3.44 0.51
N ASP A 66 -4.01 -3.75 -0.58
CA ASP A 66 -3.18 -2.77 -1.29
C ASP A 66 -4.02 -1.83 -2.16
N SER A 67 -3.37 -0.80 -2.72
CA SER A 67 -4.03 0.24 -3.52
C SER A 67 -4.78 -0.32 -4.73
N LEU A 68 -4.26 -1.37 -5.40
CA LEU A 68 -4.92 -1.97 -6.57
C LEU A 68 -6.19 -2.71 -6.17
N ALA A 69 -6.10 -3.57 -5.17
CA ALA A 69 -7.25 -4.32 -4.70
C ALA A 69 -8.34 -3.39 -4.13
N LEU A 70 -7.96 -2.34 -3.38
CA LEU A 70 -8.91 -1.34 -2.89
C LEU A 70 -9.61 -0.61 -4.03
N ALA A 71 -8.90 -0.23 -5.10
CA ALA A 71 -9.51 0.43 -6.26
C ALA A 71 -10.51 -0.50 -6.97
N ILE A 72 -10.17 -1.78 -7.14
CA ILE A 72 -11.05 -2.80 -7.73
C ILE A 72 -12.30 -3.01 -6.86
N GLU A 73 -12.14 -3.13 -5.55
CA GLU A 73 -13.27 -3.35 -4.64
C GLU A 73 -14.15 -2.09 -4.50
N ALA A 74 -13.54 -0.90 -4.55
CA ALA A 74 -14.29 0.34 -4.64
C ALA A 74 -15.22 0.37 -5.87
N ALA A 75 -14.77 -0.14 -7.01
CA ALA A 75 -15.58 -0.21 -8.23
C ALA A 75 -16.74 -1.21 -8.12
N LYS A 76 -16.59 -2.29 -7.35
CA LYS A 76 -17.60 -3.37 -7.24
C LYS A 76 -18.66 -3.11 -6.16
N THR A 77 -18.38 -2.30 -5.16
CA THR A 77 -19.29 -2.12 -4.02
C THR A 77 -20.63 -1.54 -4.42
N SER A 78 -21.71 -2.03 -3.84
CA SER A 78 -23.05 -1.47 -3.97
C SER A 78 -23.34 -0.32 -2.98
N ALA A 79 -22.44 -0.04 -2.04
CA ALA A 79 -22.59 1.04 -1.08
C ALA A 79 -22.61 2.42 -1.77
N ASN A 80 -23.41 3.34 -1.24
CA ASN A 80 -23.51 4.70 -1.76
C ASN A 80 -22.35 5.60 -1.33
N ILE A 81 -21.73 5.24 -0.20
CA ILE A 81 -20.61 5.97 0.41
C ILE A 81 -19.43 5.05 0.55
N ILE A 82 -18.28 5.48 0.08
CA ILE A 82 -16.98 4.82 0.29
C ILE A 82 -16.20 5.71 1.24
N VAL A 83 -15.74 5.16 2.37
CA VAL A 83 -14.77 5.82 3.26
C VAL A 83 -13.44 5.13 3.03
N LEU A 84 -12.46 5.87 2.56
CA LEU A 84 -11.13 5.33 2.31
C LEU A 84 -10.19 5.73 3.46
N CYS A 85 -9.74 4.75 4.23
CA CYS A 85 -8.70 4.87 5.24
C CYS A 85 -7.34 4.62 4.59
N GLY A 86 -6.67 5.69 4.23
CA GLY A 86 -5.41 5.72 3.50
C GLY A 86 -5.02 7.16 3.22
N VAL A 87 -4.21 7.38 2.18
CA VAL A 87 -3.76 8.71 1.77
C VAL A 87 -4.60 9.29 0.63
N HIS A 88 -4.51 10.60 0.43
CA HIS A 88 -5.39 11.39 -0.43
C HIS A 88 -5.52 10.84 -1.87
N PHE A 89 -4.39 10.49 -2.52
CA PHE A 89 -4.43 9.96 -3.89
C PHE A 89 -5.21 8.65 -4.03
N MET A 90 -5.33 7.86 -2.96
CA MET A 90 -6.14 6.62 -2.96
C MET A 90 -7.62 6.96 -2.96
N ALA A 91 -8.03 7.99 -2.21
CA ALA A 91 -9.41 8.49 -2.23
C ALA A 91 -9.76 9.09 -3.59
N GLU A 92 -8.85 9.84 -4.21
CA GLU A 92 -9.01 10.32 -5.60
C GLU A 92 -9.19 9.15 -6.57
N THR A 93 -8.35 8.12 -6.47
CA THR A 93 -8.46 6.91 -7.31
C THR A 93 -9.81 6.22 -7.12
N ALA A 94 -10.25 6.06 -5.87
CA ALA A 94 -11.57 5.50 -5.58
C ALA A 94 -12.71 6.35 -6.16
N LYS A 95 -12.56 7.69 -6.16
CA LYS A 95 -13.51 8.62 -6.76
C LYS A 95 -13.52 8.55 -8.28
N LEU A 96 -12.37 8.46 -8.92
CA LEU A 96 -12.26 8.27 -10.37
C LEU A 96 -12.95 6.99 -10.85
N MET A 97 -12.80 5.91 -10.07
CA MET A 97 -13.48 4.63 -10.36
C MET A 97 -14.97 4.62 -10.04
N ASN A 98 -15.45 5.59 -9.25
CA ASN A 98 -16.83 5.69 -8.78
C ASN A 98 -17.35 7.14 -8.84
N PRO A 99 -17.47 7.77 -10.02
CA PRO A 99 -17.79 9.18 -10.14
C PRO A 99 -19.15 9.54 -9.55
N GLN A 100 -20.09 8.59 -9.48
CA GLN A 100 -21.45 8.80 -8.95
C GLN A 100 -21.55 8.61 -7.43
N LYS A 101 -20.56 7.99 -6.79
CA LYS A 101 -20.59 7.72 -5.35
C LYS A 101 -19.94 8.85 -4.55
N LYS A 102 -20.34 8.97 -3.29
CA LYS A 102 -19.65 9.83 -2.34
C LYS A 102 -18.41 9.07 -1.82
N VAL A 103 -17.22 9.61 -2.08
CA VAL A 103 -15.96 9.11 -1.52
C VAL A 103 -15.50 10.10 -0.45
N LEU A 104 -15.19 9.58 0.72
CA LEU A 104 -14.74 10.32 1.88
C LEU A 104 -13.36 9.81 2.31
N ILE A 105 -12.55 10.70 2.82
CA ILE A 105 -11.29 10.43 3.50
C ILE A 105 -11.36 11.02 4.91
N PRO A 106 -10.90 10.33 5.97
CA PRO A 106 -10.99 10.84 7.34
C PRO A 106 -10.24 12.14 7.57
N ASP A 107 -9.09 12.34 6.91
CA ASP A 107 -8.31 13.57 6.96
C ASP A 107 -7.84 13.95 5.55
N MET A 108 -8.21 15.16 5.11
CA MET A 108 -7.79 15.71 3.80
C MET A 108 -6.27 15.99 3.73
N ASN A 109 -5.58 16.12 4.88
CA ASN A 109 -4.14 16.31 4.95
C ASN A 109 -3.36 14.98 4.96
N ALA A 110 -4.03 13.84 4.91
CA ALA A 110 -3.39 12.54 4.80
C ALA A 110 -2.66 12.44 3.44
N GLY A 111 -1.47 13.02 3.37
CA GLY A 111 -0.65 13.15 2.17
C GLY A 111 0.26 11.95 1.91
N CYS A 112 0.95 12.01 0.77
CA CYS A 112 2.01 11.08 0.40
C CYS A 112 3.14 11.88 -0.23
N SER A 113 4.35 11.82 0.36
CA SER A 113 5.53 12.54 -0.13
C SER A 113 5.86 12.20 -1.58
N LEU A 114 5.67 10.94 -1.95
CA LEU A 114 5.88 10.47 -3.30
C LEU A 114 4.86 11.09 -4.28
N ALA A 115 3.57 11.12 -3.92
CA ALA A 115 2.54 11.75 -4.73
C ALA A 115 2.77 13.26 -4.90
N SER A 116 3.35 13.91 -3.90
CA SER A 116 3.67 15.35 -3.93
C SER A 116 4.98 15.67 -4.66
N SER A 117 5.76 14.67 -5.09
CA SER A 117 7.05 14.87 -5.76
C SER A 117 6.94 15.25 -7.22
N ILE A 118 5.75 15.20 -7.81
CA ILE A 118 5.51 15.48 -9.23
C ILE A 118 4.15 16.16 -9.42
N THR A 119 4.08 17.05 -10.39
CA THR A 119 2.87 17.78 -10.80
C THR A 119 2.44 17.40 -12.23
N ALA A 120 1.22 17.77 -12.61
CA ALA A 120 0.73 17.59 -13.99
C ALA A 120 1.56 18.41 -14.99
N GLU A 121 2.09 19.58 -14.57
CA GLU A 121 2.96 20.40 -15.42
C GLU A 121 4.30 19.70 -15.69
N ASP A 122 4.90 19.06 -14.69
CA ASP A 122 6.11 18.25 -14.88
C ASP A 122 5.88 17.13 -15.90
N VAL A 123 4.70 16.49 -15.88
CA VAL A 123 4.35 15.46 -16.86
C VAL A 123 4.26 16.04 -18.27
N ARG A 124 3.64 17.21 -18.44
CA ARG A 124 3.58 17.90 -19.74
C ARG A 124 4.98 18.24 -20.26
N MET A 125 5.86 18.78 -19.41
CA MET A 125 7.26 19.05 -19.79
C MET A 125 8.01 17.76 -20.19
N LEU A 126 7.77 16.66 -19.52
CA LEU A 126 8.36 15.37 -19.91
C LEU A 126 7.84 14.88 -21.26
N LYS A 127 6.55 15.04 -21.56
CA LYS A 127 5.96 14.69 -22.86
C LYS A 127 6.53 15.55 -24.00
N GLU A 128 6.77 16.83 -23.75
CA GLU A 128 7.45 17.71 -24.72
C GLU A 128 8.90 17.28 -24.97
N LYS A 129 9.62 16.93 -23.90
CA LYS A 129 11.02 16.47 -23.98
C LYS A 129 11.17 15.11 -24.65
N TYR A 130 10.19 14.24 -24.49
CA TYR A 130 10.18 12.87 -25.01
C TYR A 130 8.91 12.60 -25.81
N PRO A 131 8.76 13.21 -26.99
CA PRO A 131 7.54 13.08 -27.80
C PRO A 131 7.29 11.62 -28.17
N SER A 132 6.03 11.22 -28.14
CA SER A 132 5.55 9.86 -28.47
C SER A 132 6.02 8.75 -27.52
N VAL A 133 6.64 9.08 -26.39
CA VAL A 133 6.98 8.10 -25.36
C VAL A 133 5.83 8.00 -24.37
N PRO A 134 5.21 6.81 -24.17
CA PRO A 134 4.10 6.66 -23.25
C PRO A 134 4.51 6.95 -21.81
N VAL A 135 3.59 7.57 -21.05
CA VAL A 135 3.72 7.86 -19.62
C VAL A 135 2.99 6.80 -18.80
N VAL A 136 3.74 6.02 -18.05
CA VAL A 136 3.25 5.05 -17.07
C VAL A 136 3.34 5.70 -15.68
N SER A 137 2.21 5.94 -15.05
CA SER A 137 2.18 6.49 -13.69
C SER A 137 1.88 5.42 -12.65
N TYR A 138 2.73 5.32 -11.67
CA TYR A 138 2.40 4.65 -10.43
C TYR A 138 1.23 5.36 -9.76
N VAL A 139 0.27 4.62 -9.19
CA VAL A 139 -0.96 5.21 -8.62
C VAL A 139 -0.72 6.18 -7.47
N ASN A 140 0.50 6.19 -6.89
CA ASN A 140 0.95 7.14 -5.88
C ASN A 140 1.22 8.52 -6.50
N THR A 141 0.24 9.08 -7.16
CA THR A 141 0.21 10.38 -7.83
C THR A 141 -1.17 11.00 -7.67
N SER A 142 -1.29 12.33 -7.84
CA SER A 142 -2.58 13.03 -7.83
C SER A 142 -3.46 12.63 -9.02
N ALA A 143 -4.76 12.96 -8.94
CA ALA A 143 -5.68 12.80 -10.07
C ALA A 143 -5.26 13.63 -11.28
N GLU A 144 -4.68 14.82 -11.07
CA GLU A 144 -4.18 15.69 -12.13
C GLU A 144 -3.00 15.05 -12.89
N VAL A 145 -2.05 14.43 -12.18
CA VAL A 145 -0.94 13.67 -12.79
C VAL A 145 -1.48 12.46 -13.57
N LYS A 146 -2.48 11.77 -13.03
CA LYS A 146 -3.12 10.64 -13.73
C LYS A 146 -3.82 11.09 -15.02
N ALA A 147 -4.40 12.28 -15.04
CA ALA A 147 -5.06 12.83 -16.24
C ALA A 147 -4.06 13.11 -17.38
N GLU A 148 -2.81 13.39 -17.06
CA GLU A 148 -1.74 13.56 -18.05
C GLU A 148 -1.02 12.24 -18.42
N SER A 149 -1.37 11.12 -17.78
CA SER A 149 -0.72 9.83 -17.98
C SER A 149 -1.46 8.97 -18.99
N ASP A 150 -0.75 8.11 -19.71
CA ASP A 150 -1.35 7.21 -20.70
C ASP A 150 -1.91 5.95 -20.01
N ILE A 151 -1.27 5.49 -18.92
CA ILE A 151 -1.72 4.33 -18.15
C ILE A 151 -1.21 4.43 -16.72
N CYS A 152 -1.97 3.86 -15.77
CA CYS A 152 -1.56 3.74 -14.38
C CYS A 152 -1.23 2.29 -14.00
N CYS A 153 -0.31 2.14 -13.05
CA CYS A 153 0.07 0.85 -12.48
C CYS A 153 0.19 0.93 -10.96
N THR A 154 0.36 -0.23 -10.33
CA THR A 154 0.80 -0.37 -8.94
C THR A 154 2.10 -1.16 -8.88
N SER A 155 2.75 -1.24 -7.72
CA SER A 155 3.94 -2.10 -7.54
C SER A 155 3.65 -3.59 -7.83
N ALA A 156 2.39 -4.01 -7.72
CA ALA A 156 1.98 -5.39 -8.02
C ALA A 156 1.99 -5.74 -9.51
N ASN A 157 1.80 -4.76 -10.40
CA ASN A 157 1.61 -5.00 -11.83
C ASN A 157 2.48 -4.12 -12.74
N ALA A 158 3.39 -3.31 -12.20
CA ALA A 158 4.18 -2.33 -12.95
C ALA A 158 4.92 -2.95 -14.15
N ILE A 159 5.61 -4.08 -13.95
CA ILE A 159 6.34 -4.78 -15.02
C ILE A 159 5.38 -5.20 -16.14
N LYS A 160 4.26 -5.83 -15.78
CA LYS A 160 3.25 -6.28 -16.76
C LYS A 160 2.64 -5.12 -17.54
N VAL A 161 2.36 -4.00 -16.87
CA VAL A 161 1.82 -2.79 -17.50
C VAL A 161 2.82 -2.21 -18.48
N VAL A 162 4.08 -2.05 -18.10
CA VAL A 162 5.15 -1.55 -18.97
C VAL A 162 5.31 -2.46 -20.22
N GLU A 163 5.37 -3.77 -20.05
CA GLU A 163 5.53 -4.73 -21.14
C GLU A 163 4.30 -4.79 -22.06
N SER A 164 3.09 -4.57 -21.51
CA SER A 164 1.85 -4.61 -22.30
C SER A 164 1.73 -3.48 -23.33
N LEU A 165 2.52 -2.41 -23.19
CA LEU A 165 2.52 -1.29 -24.14
C LEU A 165 3.21 -1.64 -25.48
N GLY A 166 4.05 -2.67 -25.52
CA GLY A 166 4.73 -3.11 -26.75
C GLY A 166 5.68 -2.07 -27.35
N VAL A 167 6.27 -1.21 -26.52
CA VAL A 167 7.19 -0.13 -26.92
C VAL A 167 8.60 -0.35 -26.37
N ASP A 168 9.60 0.27 -26.99
CA ASP A 168 10.99 0.12 -26.56
C ASP A 168 11.35 0.96 -25.33
N LYS A 169 10.56 1.98 -25.02
CA LYS A 169 10.79 2.88 -23.88
C LYS A 169 9.50 3.50 -23.35
N VAL A 170 9.48 3.79 -22.06
CA VAL A 170 8.40 4.49 -21.36
C VAL A 170 8.96 5.54 -20.40
N ILE A 171 8.17 6.56 -20.09
CA ILE A 171 8.38 7.45 -18.93
C ILE A 171 7.66 6.79 -17.75
N PHE A 172 8.37 6.56 -16.64
CA PHE A 172 7.82 5.92 -15.44
C PHE A 172 7.85 6.89 -14.26
N LEU A 173 6.69 7.17 -13.69
CA LEU A 173 6.47 8.20 -12.67
C LEU A 173 5.85 7.60 -11.40
N PRO A 174 6.02 8.18 -10.22
CA PRO A 174 7.05 9.15 -9.87
C PRO A 174 8.24 8.50 -9.13
N ASP A 175 8.13 7.20 -8.75
CA ASP A 175 9.09 6.54 -7.86
C ASP A 175 10.34 6.07 -8.60
N TYR A 176 11.49 6.60 -8.18
CA TYR A 176 12.79 6.27 -8.75
C TYR A 176 13.21 4.83 -8.46
N TYR A 177 12.99 4.35 -7.25
CA TYR A 177 13.41 3.00 -6.86
C TYR A 177 12.53 1.92 -7.50
N LEU A 178 11.22 2.13 -7.54
CA LEU A 178 10.31 1.26 -8.27
C LEU A 178 10.65 1.25 -9.77
N ALA A 179 10.97 2.41 -10.37
CA ALA A 179 11.41 2.48 -11.76
C ALA A 179 12.68 1.65 -12.00
N ASN A 180 13.66 1.72 -11.09
CA ASN A 180 14.87 0.89 -11.16
C ASN A 180 14.57 -0.60 -10.99
N TYR A 181 13.65 -0.95 -10.09
CA TYR A 181 13.19 -2.33 -9.94
C TYR A 181 12.55 -2.85 -11.22
N VAL A 182 11.66 -2.07 -11.84
CA VAL A 182 11.04 -2.39 -13.13
C VAL A 182 12.10 -2.52 -14.21
N GLN A 183 13.05 -1.58 -14.33
CA GLN A 183 14.12 -1.62 -15.33
C GLN A 183 14.97 -2.90 -15.24
N LYS A 184 15.23 -3.41 -14.04
CA LYS A 184 15.98 -4.67 -13.85
C LYS A 184 15.21 -5.90 -14.31
N ASN A 185 13.89 -5.83 -14.40
CA ASN A 185 12.98 -6.93 -14.67
C ASN A 185 12.29 -6.84 -16.05
N THR A 186 12.64 -5.87 -16.89
CA THR A 186 12.11 -5.72 -18.25
C THR A 186 13.20 -5.28 -19.23
N LYS A 187 12.97 -5.52 -20.52
CA LYS A 187 13.82 -5.02 -21.61
C LYS A 187 13.43 -3.60 -22.06
N VAL A 188 12.26 -3.12 -21.67
CA VAL A 188 11.78 -1.77 -21.99
C VAL A 188 12.65 -0.75 -21.25
N LYS A 189 13.13 0.26 -21.97
CA LYS A 189 13.94 1.34 -21.37
C LYS A 189 13.05 2.25 -20.52
N ILE A 190 13.42 2.43 -19.26
CA ILE A 190 12.69 3.29 -18.31
C ILE A 190 13.35 4.67 -18.24
N ILE A 191 12.56 5.71 -18.52
CA ILE A 191 12.90 7.11 -18.23
C ILE A 191 12.21 7.44 -16.90
N SER A 192 12.97 7.53 -15.81
CA SER A 192 12.42 7.70 -14.47
C SER A 192 12.38 9.17 -14.05
N TRP A 193 11.43 9.49 -13.18
CA TRP A 193 11.42 10.67 -12.33
C TRP A 193 12.27 10.42 -11.07
N GLN A 194 12.62 11.49 -10.32
CA GLN A 194 13.51 11.40 -9.15
C GLN A 194 12.73 11.49 -7.82
N GLY A 195 11.46 11.08 -7.82
CA GLY A 195 10.65 10.99 -6.59
C GLY A 195 11.00 9.75 -5.79
N THR A 196 10.91 9.85 -4.46
CA THR A 196 11.17 8.74 -3.53
C THR A 196 10.12 8.70 -2.42
N CYS A 197 9.88 7.54 -1.86
CA CYS A 197 9.04 7.38 -0.68
C CYS A 197 9.88 7.61 0.58
N ILE A 198 9.54 8.62 1.39
CA ILE A 198 10.27 8.99 2.62
C ILE A 198 10.36 7.85 3.65
N VAL A 199 9.48 6.87 3.57
CA VAL A 199 9.50 5.69 4.46
C VAL A 199 10.52 4.69 3.96
N HIS A 200 10.42 4.31 2.68
CA HIS A 200 11.23 3.25 2.11
C HIS A 200 12.69 3.66 1.85
N GLU A 201 12.93 4.92 1.50
CA GLU A 201 14.29 5.44 1.26
C GLU A 201 15.19 5.48 2.51
N LYS A 202 14.59 5.43 3.70
CA LYS A 202 15.33 5.44 4.97
C LYS A 202 15.97 4.10 5.31
N PHE A 203 15.50 3.01 4.74
CA PHE A 203 16.12 1.70 4.95
C PHE A 203 17.42 1.57 4.18
N THR A 204 18.38 0.87 4.76
CA THR A 204 19.68 0.58 4.14
C THR A 204 19.97 -0.91 4.11
N GLY A 205 20.72 -1.36 3.09
CA GLY A 205 21.15 -2.76 3.01
C GLY A 205 21.97 -3.18 4.22
N LYS A 206 22.77 -2.25 4.78
CA LYS A 206 23.56 -2.52 6.00
C LYS A 206 22.67 -2.84 7.21
N GLU A 207 21.60 -2.07 7.44
CA GLU A 207 20.65 -2.37 8.52
C GLU A 207 20.01 -3.74 8.35
N VAL A 208 19.64 -4.10 7.11
CA VAL A 208 19.12 -5.45 6.80
C VAL A 208 20.13 -6.53 7.14
N GLU A 209 21.40 -6.34 6.75
CA GLU A 209 22.49 -7.30 7.05
C GLU A 209 22.74 -7.43 8.56
N ASP A 210 22.71 -6.33 9.30
CA ASP A 210 22.92 -6.34 10.76
C ASP A 210 21.76 -7.05 11.46
N ILE A 211 20.50 -6.80 11.06
CA ILE A 211 19.35 -7.55 11.56
C ILE A 211 19.47 -9.05 11.26
N ARG A 212 19.99 -9.43 10.08
CA ARG A 212 20.22 -10.84 9.74
C ARG A 212 21.25 -11.51 10.64
N LYS A 213 22.35 -10.80 10.99
CA LYS A 213 23.37 -11.32 11.93
C LYS A 213 22.79 -11.58 13.31
N GLU A 214 21.96 -10.64 13.79
CA GLU A 214 21.29 -10.74 15.10
C GLU A 214 20.17 -11.80 15.11
N ASN A 215 19.57 -12.08 13.95
CA ASN A 215 18.44 -12.99 13.80
C ASN A 215 18.72 -14.08 12.75
N PRO A 216 19.56 -15.08 13.07
CA PRO A 216 19.87 -16.16 12.12
C PRO A 216 18.61 -16.87 11.60
N GLY A 217 18.55 -17.05 10.28
CA GLY A 217 17.42 -17.68 9.59
C GLY A 217 16.19 -16.80 9.36
N ILE A 218 16.27 -15.49 9.65
CA ILE A 218 15.20 -14.54 9.34
C ILE A 218 14.99 -14.45 7.82
N LYS A 219 13.73 -14.38 7.40
CA LYS A 219 13.33 -14.04 6.04
C LYS A 219 13.10 -12.54 5.92
N VAL A 220 13.73 -11.92 4.95
CA VAL A 220 13.61 -10.48 4.68
C VAL A 220 12.83 -10.27 3.40
N ILE A 221 11.74 -9.51 3.49
CA ILE A 221 10.86 -9.22 2.37
C ILE A 221 10.76 -7.70 2.27
N ALA A 222 11.15 -7.13 1.11
CA ALA A 222 11.18 -5.68 0.91
C ALA A 222 10.12 -5.21 -0.10
N HIS A 223 9.66 -3.98 0.09
CA HIS A 223 8.85 -3.31 -0.91
C HIS A 223 9.73 -2.79 -2.07
N PRO A 224 9.30 -2.83 -3.34
CA PRO A 224 10.10 -2.36 -4.48
C PRO A 224 10.44 -0.86 -4.48
N GLU A 225 9.82 -0.06 -3.62
CA GLU A 225 10.18 1.34 -3.37
C GLU A 225 11.42 1.49 -2.47
N CYS A 226 12.00 0.39 -1.99
CA CYS A 226 13.24 0.42 -1.22
C CYS A 226 14.46 0.63 -2.12
N PRO A 227 15.56 1.23 -1.58
CA PRO A 227 16.83 1.35 -2.27
C PRO A 227 17.36 0.02 -2.80
N PRO A 228 18.17 0.03 -3.89
CA PRO A 228 18.68 -1.18 -4.53
C PRO A 228 19.54 -2.10 -3.63
N ASP A 229 20.24 -1.54 -2.65
CA ASP A 229 21.02 -2.29 -1.67
C ASP A 229 20.12 -3.07 -0.70
N VAL A 230 19.00 -2.47 -0.28
CA VAL A 230 17.96 -3.16 0.51
C VAL A 230 17.35 -4.31 -0.27
N ILE A 231 16.96 -4.07 -1.53
CA ILE A 231 16.42 -5.11 -2.41
C ILE A 231 17.41 -6.26 -2.57
N SER A 232 18.70 -5.94 -2.76
CA SER A 232 19.77 -6.94 -2.93
C SER A 232 20.03 -7.75 -1.65
N ALA A 233 19.84 -7.16 -0.47
CA ALA A 233 19.98 -7.80 0.83
C ALA A 233 18.73 -8.61 1.25
N SER A 234 17.62 -8.52 0.49
CA SER A 234 16.34 -9.18 0.80
C SER A 234 16.23 -10.57 0.14
N ASP A 235 15.45 -11.47 0.75
CA ASP A 235 15.13 -12.78 0.15
C ASP A 235 14.10 -12.66 -0.96
N PHE A 236 13.24 -11.64 -0.86
CA PHE A 236 12.15 -11.41 -1.81
C PHE A 236 11.78 -9.93 -1.85
N ALA A 237 11.37 -9.44 -3.02
CA ALA A 237 10.80 -8.10 -3.18
C ALA A 237 9.43 -8.17 -3.88
N GLY A 238 8.45 -7.43 -3.35
CA GLY A 238 7.11 -7.41 -3.92
C GLY A 238 6.17 -6.42 -3.24
N SER A 239 5.00 -6.20 -3.86
CA SER A 239 3.95 -5.34 -3.31
C SER A 239 3.47 -5.80 -1.94
N THR A 240 2.78 -4.92 -1.19
CA THR A 240 2.26 -5.25 0.13
C THR A 240 1.38 -6.50 0.12
N SER A 241 0.50 -6.68 -0.86
CA SER A 241 -0.30 -7.91 -1.00
C SER A 241 0.56 -9.15 -1.26
N THR A 242 1.66 -9.01 -2.02
CA THR A 242 2.58 -10.12 -2.26
C THR A 242 3.38 -10.46 -1.01
N MET A 243 3.75 -9.46 -0.20
CA MET A 243 4.41 -9.64 1.10
C MET A 243 3.50 -10.40 2.08
N VAL A 244 2.22 -9.99 2.21
CA VAL A 244 1.21 -10.69 3.02
C VAL A 244 1.08 -12.15 2.58
N ARG A 245 0.92 -12.37 1.27
CA ARG A 245 0.80 -13.72 0.71
C ARG A 245 2.02 -14.57 0.97
N TYR A 246 3.22 -14.02 0.82
CA TYR A 246 4.47 -14.74 1.11
C TYR A 246 4.52 -15.26 2.55
N VAL A 247 4.20 -14.41 3.53
CA VAL A 247 4.18 -14.81 4.95
C VAL A 247 3.13 -15.89 5.19
N LYS A 248 1.93 -15.72 4.65
CA LYS A 248 0.82 -16.67 4.80
C LYS A 248 1.13 -18.05 4.21
N GLU A 249 1.75 -18.10 3.03
CA GLU A 249 2.03 -19.34 2.31
C GLU A 249 3.28 -20.06 2.85
N ASN A 250 4.32 -19.31 3.23
CA ASN A 250 5.61 -19.88 3.62
C ASN A 250 5.78 -20.07 5.13
N GLN A 251 4.99 -19.38 5.96
CA GLN A 251 5.03 -19.45 7.43
C GLN A 251 6.46 -19.46 7.99
N PRO A 252 7.31 -18.47 7.67
CA PRO A 252 8.69 -18.44 8.13
C PRO A 252 8.74 -18.32 9.66
N LYS A 253 9.73 -18.94 10.31
CA LYS A 253 9.88 -18.82 11.78
C LYS A 253 10.07 -17.38 12.22
N LYS A 254 10.87 -16.62 11.46
CA LYS A 254 11.12 -15.19 11.68
C LYS A 254 11.02 -14.44 10.37
N VAL A 255 10.43 -13.27 10.38
CA VAL A 255 10.30 -12.40 9.20
C VAL A 255 10.57 -10.94 9.55
N LEU A 256 11.20 -10.25 8.60
CA LEU A 256 11.34 -8.81 8.54
C LEU A 256 10.60 -8.31 7.30
N LEU A 257 9.59 -7.48 7.49
CA LEU A 257 8.94 -6.75 6.40
C LEU A 257 9.58 -5.36 6.32
N VAL A 258 10.33 -5.12 5.24
CA VAL A 258 10.98 -3.83 4.99
C VAL A 258 10.00 -2.94 4.23
N THR A 259 9.12 -2.31 4.98
CA THR A 259 8.07 -1.40 4.54
C THR A 259 7.56 -0.61 5.75
N GLU A 260 6.44 0.12 5.61
CA GLU A 260 5.79 0.81 6.71
C GLU A 260 5.43 -0.17 7.85
N CYS A 261 5.75 0.20 9.10
CA CYS A 261 5.82 -0.77 10.20
C CYS A 261 4.47 -1.30 10.71
N THR A 262 3.38 -0.54 10.61
CA THR A 262 2.06 -1.00 11.06
C THR A 262 1.54 -2.18 10.23
N MET A 263 2.01 -2.34 9.00
CA MET A 263 1.72 -3.53 8.21
C MET A 263 2.17 -4.81 8.90
N SER A 264 3.32 -4.78 9.60
CA SER A 264 3.82 -5.94 10.34
C SER A 264 2.86 -6.36 11.46
N ASP A 265 2.21 -5.40 12.12
CA ASP A 265 1.19 -5.68 13.15
C ASP A 265 -0.02 -6.38 12.55
N ASN A 266 -0.53 -5.88 11.43
CA ASN A 266 -1.68 -6.46 10.74
C ASN A 266 -1.40 -7.90 10.26
N VAL A 267 -0.20 -8.12 9.68
CA VAL A 267 0.20 -9.45 9.20
C VAL A 267 0.46 -10.42 10.35
N GLN A 268 1.02 -9.92 11.48
CA GLN A 268 1.25 -10.73 12.68
C GLN A 268 -0.05 -11.27 13.28
N VAL A 269 -1.10 -10.45 13.33
CA VAL A 269 -2.44 -10.86 13.80
C VAL A 269 -2.98 -12.07 13.02
N GLU A 270 -2.72 -12.09 11.71
CA GLU A 270 -3.14 -13.19 10.82
C GLU A 270 -2.18 -14.41 10.86
N ASN A 271 -0.95 -14.25 11.42
CA ASN A 271 0.10 -15.27 11.43
C ASN A 271 0.74 -15.37 12.83
N PRO A 272 0.00 -15.85 13.85
CA PRO A 272 0.44 -15.82 15.25
C PRO A 272 1.66 -16.71 15.56
N ASN A 273 2.00 -17.66 14.69
CA ASN A 273 3.16 -18.54 14.85
C ASN A 273 4.45 -17.96 14.21
N VAL A 274 4.36 -16.83 13.54
CA VAL A 274 5.50 -16.15 12.89
C VAL A 274 6.01 -15.06 13.79
N GLN A 275 7.32 -15.04 14.08
CA GLN A 275 7.95 -13.95 14.81
C GLN A 275 8.29 -12.81 13.83
N PHE A 276 7.74 -11.63 14.08
CA PHE A 276 8.05 -10.42 13.31
C PHE A 276 9.14 -9.61 14.00
N ILE A 277 10.17 -9.26 13.25
CA ILE A 277 11.16 -8.25 13.62
C ILE A 277 10.73 -6.95 12.92
N LYS A 278 10.62 -5.86 13.67
CA LYS A 278 9.99 -4.62 13.22
C LYS A 278 10.96 -3.44 13.32
N PRO A 279 11.77 -3.16 12.30
CA PRO A 279 12.37 -1.83 12.16
C PRO A 279 11.21 -0.87 11.84
N CYS A 280 11.12 0.24 12.56
CA CYS A 280 9.95 1.10 12.44
C CYS A 280 10.26 2.39 11.69
N ASN A 281 9.73 2.48 10.46
CA ASN A 281 9.57 3.73 9.73
C ASN A 281 8.07 3.95 9.46
N LEU A 282 7.53 5.03 9.99
CA LEU A 282 6.13 5.42 9.85
C LEU A 282 5.95 6.40 8.69
N CYS A 283 4.80 6.28 8.07
CA CYS A 283 4.31 7.22 7.06
C CYS A 283 3.67 8.45 7.74
#